data_80ed1adbaf26d4c11bf4876688b8d939
#
_entry.id   80ed1adbaf26d4c11bf4876688b8d939
#
_cell.length_a   1.000
_cell.length_b   1.000
_cell.length_c   1.000
_cell.angle_alpha   90.00
_cell.angle_beta   90.00
_cell.angle_gamma   90.00
#
_symmetry.space_group_name_H-M   'P 1'
#
loop_
_entity.id
_entity.type
_entity.pdbx_description
1 polymer ?
#
loop_
_entity_poly.entity_id
_entity_poly.type
_entity_poly.pdbx_seq_one_letter_code
_entity_poly.pdbx_strand_id
1 'polypeptide(L)'
;HALEVNLMRPEITKAEWRDKDGNPADKGLAGEALRLHAETKDLEGGVTFWIYDDRGSLVASIGADVKDNAADAEWNPVDIRKTGDSRELRYTVEATAVRCRSAEGGSIQIRNPQVVSMEWDKAALYYGDSAVLKIKTFELSDEKPVCKLQLWEKDYTTEDDFILEQDIKIDSDEIEKNIEFKFKIPENPELESIILPVLLYNGTILKADGSKPEILVGTGHINPAKEDEK
;
A
#
# COMPACT_ATOMS: atom_id res chain seq x y z
N HIS A 1 54.68 -36.60 1.20
CA HIS A 1 53.40 -36.09 0.65
C HIS A 1 52.88 -35.00 1.58
N ALA A 2 52.95 -33.75 1.12
CA ALA A 2 52.29 -32.65 1.83
C ALA A 2 50.78 -32.81 1.53
N LEU A 3 49.98 -32.93 2.59
CA LEU A 3 48.53 -32.80 2.51
C LEU A 3 48.20 -31.32 2.26
N GLU A 4 47.80 -30.97 1.05
CA GLU A 4 47.18 -29.67 0.82
C GLU A 4 45.77 -29.72 1.45
N VAL A 5 45.66 -29.14 2.62
CA VAL A 5 44.34 -28.90 3.22
C VAL A 5 43.74 -27.65 2.57
N ASN A 6 42.85 -27.86 1.65
CA ASN A 6 42.08 -26.76 1.07
C ASN A 6 41.07 -26.28 2.11
N LEU A 7 41.41 -25.24 2.86
CA LEU A 7 40.51 -24.62 3.82
C LEU A 7 39.42 -23.87 3.05
N MET A 8 38.24 -24.48 2.89
CA MET A 8 37.06 -23.78 2.45
C MET A 8 36.77 -22.63 3.44
N ARG A 9 36.67 -21.42 2.93
CA ARG A 9 36.29 -20.24 3.72
C ARG A 9 34.84 -19.88 3.38
N PRO A 10 33.93 -20.07 4.33
CA PRO A 10 32.56 -19.64 4.13
C PRO A 10 32.51 -18.10 3.95
N GLU A 11 31.76 -17.64 2.99
CA GLU A 11 31.65 -16.23 2.62
C GLU A 11 30.22 -15.90 2.21
N ILE A 12 29.77 -14.69 2.56
CA ILE A 12 28.60 -14.06 1.97
C ILE A 12 29.12 -13.11 0.90
N THR A 13 28.84 -13.45 -0.37
CA THR A 13 29.45 -12.80 -1.52
C THR A 13 28.64 -11.61 -2.01
N LYS A 14 27.31 -11.62 -1.78
CA LYS A 14 26.40 -10.55 -2.19
C LYS A 14 25.22 -10.47 -1.23
N ALA A 15 24.67 -9.28 -1.07
CA ALA A 15 23.41 -9.03 -0.39
C ALA A 15 22.67 -7.93 -1.14
N GLU A 16 21.36 -8.12 -1.40
CA GLU A 16 20.54 -7.16 -2.11
C GLU A 16 19.04 -7.25 -1.72
N TRP A 17 18.37 -6.11 -1.79
CA TRP A 17 16.92 -6.08 -1.73
C TRP A 17 16.34 -6.55 -3.06
N ARG A 18 15.22 -7.26 -2.99
CA ARG A 18 14.44 -7.68 -4.14
C ARG A 18 12.96 -7.35 -3.96
N ASP A 19 12.29 -7.07 -5.07
CA ASP A 19 10.85 -6.94 -5.11
C ASP A 19 10.14 -8.31 -4.97
N LYS A 20 8.83 -8.32 -4.97
CA LYS A 20 8.01 -9.54 -4.90
C LYS A 20 8.27 -10.51 -6.06
N ASP A 21 8.72 -10.00 -7.21
CA ASP A 21 9.00 -10.77 -8.42
C ASP A 21 10.46 -11.29 -8.45
N GLY A 22 11.26 -10.92 -7.45
CA GLY A 22 12.65 -11.35 -7.28
C GLY A 22 13.67 -10.48 -8.01
N ASN A 23 13.29 -9.32 -8.56
CA ASN A 23 14.22 -8.39 -9.17
C ASN A 23 14.89 -7.51 -8.12
N PRO A 24 16.15 -7.07 -8.33
CA PRO A 24 16.79 -6.08 -7.46
C PRO A 24 15.93 -4.82 -7.31
N ALA A 25 15.76 -4.34 -6.08
CA ALA A 25 14.93 -3.20 -5.77
C ALA A 25 15.67 -2.16 -4.93
N ASP A 26 15.51 -0.89 -5.27
CA ASP A 26 15.94 0.28 -4.50
C ASP A 26 14.76 1.03 -3.85
N LYS A 27 13.54 0.61 -4.17
CA LYS A 27 12.28 1.15 -3.65
C LYS A 27 11.32 0.02 -3.28
N GLY A 28 10.53 0.25 -2.25
CA GLY A 28 9.46 -0.64 -1.82
C GLY A 28 8.27 0.16 -1.30
N LEU A 29 7.15 -0.52 -1.10
CA LEU A 29 5.94 0.08 -0.55
C LEU A 29 5.66 -0.49 0.85
N ALA A 30 5.25 0.38 1.77
CA ALA A 30 4.78 -0.06 3.07
C ALA A 30 3.56 -0.98 2.90
N GLY A 31 3.65 -2.18 3.48
CA GLY A 31 2.61 -3.20 3.36
C GLY A 31 2.77 -4.17 2.20
N GLU A 32 3.73 -3.97 1.29
CA GLU A 32 4.12 -4.98 0.30
C GLU A 32 5.30 -5.82 0.79
N ALA A 33 5.28 -7.09 0.41
CA ALA A 33 6.38 -7.99 0.74
C ALA A 33 7.63 -7.63 -0.07
N LEU A 34 8.75 -7.51 0.62
CA LEU A 34 10.09 -7.37 0.08
C LEU A 34 10.87 -8.64 0.35
N ARG A 35 11.83 -8.95 -0.50
CA ARG A 35 12.75 -10.06 -0.30
C ARG A 35 14.15 -9.55 0.05
N LEU A 36 14.72 -10.17 1.05
CA LEU A 36 16.12 -10.02 1.42
C LEU A 36 16.84 -11.20 0.79
N HIS A 37 17.84 -10.94 -0.02
CA HIS A 37 18.59 -11.97 -0.72
C HIS A 37 20.07 -11.89 -0.37
N ALA A 38 20.69 -13.04 -0.14
CA ALA A 38 22.13 -13.17 0.03
C ALA A 38 22.67 -14.33 -0.81
N GLU A 39 23.76 -14.09 -1.56
CA GLU A 39 24.54 -15.14 -2.20
C GLU A 39 25.68 -15.55 -1.26
N THR A 40 25.94 -16.84 -1.19
CA THR A 40 26.94 -17.40 -0.31
C THR A 40 27.89 -18.32 -1.08
N LYS A 41 29.05 -18.58 -0.46
CA LYS A 41 30.00 -19.54 -0.96
C LYS A 41 30.52 -20.37 0.21
N ASP A 42 30.53 -21.69 0.02
CA ASP A 42 31.03 -22.66 1.02
C ASP A 42 30.39 -22.45 2.42
N LEU A 43 29.18 -21.92 2.49
CA LEU A 43 28.43 -21.65 3.71
C LEU A 43 27.28 -22.64 3.85
N GLU A 44 27.31 -23.40 4.94
CA GLU A 44 26.22 -24.29 5.34
C GLU A 44 25.48 -23.73 6.55
N GLY A 45 24.21 -24.07 6.72
CA GLY A 45 23.38 -23.64 7.83
C GLY A 45 22.52 -22.43 7.48
N GLY A 46 22.48 -21.44 8.36
CA GLY A 46 21.60 -20.29 8.20
C GLY A 46 22.34 -18.95 8.23
N VAL A 47 21.64 -17.93 7.82
CA VAL A 47 22.01 -16.52 7.94
C VAL A 47 20.93 -15.77 8.70
N THR A 48 21.30 -14.63 9.27
CA THR A 48 20.36 -13.68 9.85
C THR A 48 20.50 -12.34 9.14
N PHE A 49 19.38 -11.82 8.65
CA PHE A 49 19.25 -10.48 8.12
C PHE A 49 18.85 -9.53 9.23
N TRP A 50 19.64 -8.47 9.45
CA TRP A 50 19.42 -7.43 10.45
C TRP A 50 19.03 -6.16 9.73
N ILE A 51 17.79 -5.69 9.87
CA ILE A 51 17.24 -4.52 9.18
C ILE A 51 17.31 -3.32 10.12
N TYR A 52 17.87 -2.22 9.63
CA TYR A 52 18.07 -0.98 10.38
C TYR A 52 17.41 0.19 9.65
N ASP A 53 16.93 1.16 10.41
CA ASP A 53 16.49 2.45 9.89
C ASP A 53 17.68 3.38 9.57
N ASP A 54 17.39 4.57 9.05
CA ASP A 54 18.34 5.62 8.71
C ASP A 54 19.11 6.15 9.93
N ARG A 55 18.58 5.92 11.15
CA ARG A 55 19.22 6.28 12.42
C ARG A 55 20.08 5.15 12.99
N GLY A 56 20.12 4.02 12.33
CA GLY A 56 20.83 2.82 12.78
C GLY A 56 20.09 2.02 13.87
N SER A 57 18.80 2.29 14.08
CA SER A 57 17.99 1.51 15.02
C SER A 57 17.56 0.20 14.36
N LEU A 58 17.62 -0.91 15.08
CA LEU A 58 17.18 -2.21 14.61
C LEU A 58 15.65 -2.20 14.43
N VAL A 59 15.20 -2.46 13.20
CA VAL A 59 13.78 -2.56 12.85
C VAL A 59 13.27 -4.00 12.90
N ALA A 60 14.07 -4.94 12.36
CA ALA A 60 13.73 -6.35 12.35
C ALA A 60 14.97 -7.23 12.23
N SER A 61 14.83 -8.51 12.63
CA SER A 61 15.81 -9.55 12.36
C SER A 61 15.09 -10.79 11.84
N ILE A 62 15.61 -11.38 10.74
CA ILE A 62 14.96 -12.50 10.05
C ILE A 62 16.01 -13.55 9.73
N GLY A 63 15.77 -14.79 10.17
CA GLY A 63 16.62 -15.93 9.85
C GLY A 63 16.18 -16.57 8.52
N ALA A 64 17.17 -17.09 7.78
CA ALA A 64 16.94 -17.89 6.60
C ALA A 64 17.97 -19.01 6.47
N ASP A 65 17.55 -20.15 5.93
CA ASP A 65 18.45 -21.27 5.63
C ASP A 65 19.16 -21.03 4.29
N VAL A 66 20.45 -21.39 4.26
CA VAL A 66 21.21 -21.38 3.01
C VAL A 66 20.86 -22.63 2.19
N LYS A 67 20.43 -22.42 0.96
CA LYS A 67 20.13 -23.46 -0.03
C LYS A 67 20.73 -23.07 -1.38
N ASP A 68 21.43 -23.98 -2.01
CA ASP A 68 22.02 -23.77 -3.35
C ASP A 68 22.91 -22.50 -3.42
N ASN A 69 23.71 -22.24 -2.36
CA ASN A 69 24.54 -21.04 -2.20
C ASN A 69 23.76 -19.72 -2.15
N ALA A 70 22.52 -19.75 -1.73
CA ALA A 70 21.71 -18.55 -1.53
C ALA A 70 20.84 -18.66 -0.27
N ALA A 71 20.48 -17.53 0.29
CA ALA A 71 19.49 -17.41 1.35
C ALA A 71 18.52 -16.30 1.02
N ASP A 72 17.23 -16.60 1.12
CA ASP A 72 16.14 -15.68 0.87
C ASP A 72 15.23 -15.60 2.09
N ALA A 73 14.81 -14.39 2.43
CA ALA A 73 13.80 -14.13 3.44
C ALA A 73 12.78 -13.12 2.92
N GLU A 74 11.53 -13.31 3.29
CA GLU A 74 10.47 -12.36 2.99
C GLU A 74 10.20 -11.48 4.20
N TRP A 75 10.02 -10.20 3.98
CA TRP A 75 9.70 -9.25 5.00
C TRP A 75 8.69 -8.23 4.52
N ASN A 76 7.70 -7.91 5.37
CA ASN A 76 6.68 -6.92 5.09
C ASN A 76 6.87 -5.71 6.01
N PRO A 77 7.19 -4.51 5.49
CA PRO A 77 7.42 -3.29 6.26
C PRO A 77 6.12 -2.66 6.82
N VAL A 78 5.30 -3.43 7.53
CA VAL A 78 3.98 -2.98 8.02
C VAL A 78 4.08 -1.90 9.08
N ASP A 79 5.07 -1.99 9.97
CA ASP A 79 5.20 -1.11 11.14
C ASP A 79 5.80 0.28 10.81
N ILE A 80 6.23 0.51 9.57
CA ILE A 80 6.77 1.79 9.12
C ILE A 80 5.66 2.83 8.88
N ARG A 81 4.41 2.41 8.99
CA ARG A 81 3.21 3.21 8.68
C ARG A 81 2.92 4.38 9.61
N LYS A 82 3.81 4.77 10.49
CA LYS A 82 3.57 5.98 11.28
C LYS A 82 3.81 7.21 10.42
N THR A 83 2.68 7.70 9.89
CA THR A 83 2.47 9.06 9.36
C THR A 83 3.61 9.66 8.52
N GLY A 84 3.42 9.65 7.20
CA GLY A 84 3.95 10.70 6.33
C GLY A 84 5.43 10.65 5.94
N ASP A 85 6.21 9.69 6.40
CA ASP A 85 7.63 9.66 6.11
C ASP A 85 8.00 8.44 5.27
N SER A 86 8.52 8.67 4.07
CA SER A 86 9.33 7.67 3.38
C SER A 86 10.58 7.40 4.24
N ARG A 87 10.96 6.12 4.39
CA ARG A 87 12.11 5.74 5.20
C ARG A 87 13.14 5.00 4.38
N GLU A 88 14.38 5.40 4.54
CA GLU A 88 15.51 4.62 4.06
C GLU A 88 15.80 3.49 5.05
N LEU A 89 15.84 2.25 4.56
CA LEU A 89 16.22 1.08 5.32
C LEU A 89 17.48 0.47 4.73
N ARG A 90 18.29 -0.12 5.61
CA ARG A 90 19.48 -0.89 5.26
C ARG A 90 19.45 -2.22 5.99
N TYR A 91 20.15 -3.21 5.47
CA TYR A 91 20.35 -4.42 6.23
C TYR A 91 21.79 -4.92 6.16
N THR A 92 22.16 -5.67 7.17
CA THR A 92 23.37 -6.50 7.17
C THR A 92 22.95 -7.96 7.24
N VAL A 93 23.72 -8.85 6.64
CA VAL A 93 23.51 -10.28 6.73
C VAL A 93 24.72 -10.95 7.33
N GLU A 94 24.48 -11.83 8.31
CA GLU A 94 25.50 -12.54 9.07
C GLU A 94 25.20 -14.04 9.08
N ALA A 95 26.24 -14.87 8.99
CA ALA A 95 26.08 -16.31 9.15
C ALA A 95 25.83 -16.65 10.63
N THR A 96 24.89 -17.57 10.86
CA THR A 96 24.42 -17.92 12.21
C THR A 96 25.39 -18.82 12.97
N ALA A 97 26.07 -19.72 12.27
CA ALA A 97 26.87 -20.79 12.91
C ALA A 97 28.39 -20.66 12.69
N VAL A 98 28.84 -19.86 11.75
CA VAL A 98 30.27 -19.73 11.37
C VAL A 98 30.68 -18.27 11.33
N ARG A 99 31.87 -17.95 11.79
CA ARG A 99 32.41 -16.61 11.63
C ARG A 99 32.84 -16.41 10.17
N CYS A 100 32.02 -15.70 9.41
CA CYS A 100 32.40 -15.16 8.12
C CYS A 100 32.20 -13.64 8.12
N ARG A 101 32.67 -12.98 7.07
CA ARG A 101 32.46 -11.54 6.92
C ARG A 101 30.96 -11.31 6.64
N SER A 102 30.36 -10.38 7.39
CA SER A 102 29.03 -9.89 7.09
C SER A 102 29.01 -9.17 5.74
N ALA A 103 27.89 -9.24 5.02
CA ALA A 103 27.66 -8.42 3.85
C ALA A 103 26.56 -7.39 4.15
N GLU A 104 26.62 -6.25 3.48
CA GLU A 104 25.62 -5.21 3.56
C GLU A 104 24.75 -5.30 2.31
N GLY A 105 23.44 -5.42 2.48
CA GLY A 105 22.47 -5.15 1.43
C GLY A 105 22.34 -3.65 1.25
N GLY A 106 22.29 -3.16 0.04
CA GLY A 106 22.12 -1.73 -0.25
C GLY A 106 20.99 -1.07 0.53
N SER A 107 20.83 0.24 0.40
CA SER A 107 19.68 0.94 0.96
C SER A 107 18.45 0.74 0.08
N ILE A 108 17.26 0.73 0.70
CA ILE A 108 15.96 0.75 0.03
C ILE A 108 15.11 1.89 0.59
N GLN A 109 14.43 2.62 -0.29
CA GLN A 109 13.46 3.63 0.11
C GLN A 109 12.09 2.99 0.25
N ILE A 110 11.53 2.98 1.45
CA ILE A 110 10.17 2.50 1.71
C ILE A 110 9.23 3.68 1.61
N ARG A 111 8.38 3.65 0.60
CA ARG A 111 7.34 4.64 0.37
C ARG A 111 6.05 4.22 1.05
N ASN A 112 5.30 5.19 1.53
CA ASN A 112 4.03 4.95 2.20
C ASN A 112 2.94 5.81 1.55
N PRO A 113 2.48 5.47 0.34
CA PRO A 113 1.44 6.22 -0.34
C PRO A 113 0.16 6.24 0.50
N GLN A 114 -0.40 7.42 0.68
CA GLN A 114 -1.56 7.63 1.53
C GLN A 114 -2.58 8.54 0.84
N VAL A 115 -3.84 8.37 1.22
CA VAL A 115 -4.86 9.39 1.03
C VAL A 115 -4.86 10.27 2.28
N VAL A 116 -4.53 11.54 2.11
CA VAL A 116 -4.53 12.53 3.20
C VAL A 116 -5.96 12.96 3.52
N SER A 117 -6.73 13.28 2.46
CA SER A 117 -8.16 13.59 2.60
C SER A 117 -8.93 13.20 1.34
N MET A 118 -10.22 12.95 1.53
CA MET A 118 -11.22 12.91 0.48
C MET A 118 -12.41 13.76 0.93
N GLU A 119 -12.85 14.68 0.08
CA GLU A 119 -13.92 15.62 0.43
C GLU A 119 -14.84 15.84 -0.78
N TRP A 120 -16.14 15.83 -0.54
CA TRP A 120 -17.11 16.23 -1.54
C TRP A 120 -17.30 17.76 -1.52
N ASP A 121 -17.51 18.36 -2.68
CA ASP A 121 -17.85 19.79 -2.79
C ASP A 121 -19.26 20.11 -2.26
N LYS A 122 -20.09 19.08 -2.04
CA LYS A 122 -21.45 19.14 -1.54
C LYS A 122 -21.66 18.12 -0.43
N ALA A 123 -22.49 18.47 0.55
CA ALA A 123 -22.87 17.53 1.62
C ALA A 123 -24.03 16.62 1.22
N ALA A 124 -24.87 17.08 0.29
CA ALA A 124 -26.03 16.33 -0.19
C ALA A 124 -26.37 16.72 -1.65
N LEU A 125 -26.99 15.80 -2.36
CA LEU A 125 -27.48 15.99 -3.72
C LEU A 125 -28.67 15.05 -4.03
N TYR A 126 -29.27 15.20 -5.19
CA TYR A 126 -30.30 14.30 -5.67
C TYR A 126 -29.76 13.34 -6.72
N TYR A 127 -30.43 12.20 -6.87
CA TYR A 127 -30.13 11.27 -7.93
C TYR A 127 -30.21 11.95 -9.30
N GLY A 128 -29.19 11.78 -10.12
CA GLY A 128 -29.02 12.44 -11.40
C GLY A 128 -28.13 13.68 -11.37
N ASP A 129 -27.85 14.20 -10.19
CA ASP A 129 -26.91 15.30 -10.00
C ASP A 129 -25.44 14.83 -10.07
N SER A 130 -24.53 15.80 -10.03
CA SER A 130 -23.08 15.57 -9.95
C SER A 130 -22.50 16.26 -8.74
N ALA A 131 -21.45 15.66 -8.17
CA ALA A 131 -20.59 16.28 -7.17
C ALA A 131 -19.12 16.09 -7.55
N VAL A 132 -18.26 16.98 -7.04
CA VAL A 132 -16.83 16.88 -7.22
C VAL A 132 -16.22 16.24 -5.98
N LEU A 133 -15.54 15.12 -6.16
CA LEU A 133 -14.70 14.51 -5.13
C LEU A 133 -13.29 15.10 -5.24
N LYS A 134 -12.85 15.76 -4.19
CA LYS A 134 -11.47 16.23 -4.03
C LYS A 134 -10.69 15.20 -3.27
N ILE A 135 -9.59 14.75 -3.84
CA ILE A 135 -8.71 13.73 -3.25
C ILE A 135 -7.33 14.36 -3.08
N LYS A 136 -6.84 14.35 -1.85
CA LYS A 136 -5.47 14.74 -1.55
C LYS A 136 -4.67 13.52 -1.15
N THR A 137 -3.54 13.33 -1.81
CA THR A 137 -2.65 12.18 -1.61
C THR A 137 -1.27 12.62 -1.13
N PHE A 138 -0.48 11.65 -0.65
CA PHE A 138 0.91 11.80 -0.30
C PHE A 138 1.71 10.65 -0.91
N GLU A 139 2.83 10.97 -1.57
CA GLU A 139 3.73 10.00 -2.24
C GLU A 139 3.08 9.11 -3.31
N LEU A 140 1.86 9.40 -3.74
CA LEU A 140 1.17 8.61 -4.75
C LEU A 140 1.38 9.18 -6.16
N SER A 141 1.47 10.50 -6.28
CA SER A 141 1.58 11.20 -7.57
C SER A 141 2.89 10.96 -8.33
N ASP A 142 3.98 10.65 -7.62
CA ASP A 142 5.30 10.45 -8.23
C ASP A 142 5.33 9.33 -9.27
N GLU A 143 4.54 8.28 -9.08
CA GLU A 143 4.46 7.14 -9.99
C GLU A 143 3.36 7.29 -11.03
N LYS A 144 2.54 8.33 -10.89
CA LYS A 144 1.37 8.59 -11.75
C LYS A 144 0.50 7.36 -11.96
N PRO A 145 0.16 6.63 -10.89
CA PRO A 145 -0.54 5.37 -11.02
C PRO A 145 -1.97 5.56 -11.50
N VAL A 146 -2.53 4.49 -12.03
CA VAL A 146 -3.96 4.35 -12.19
C VAL A 146 -4.50 3.63 -10.95
N CYS A 147 -5.24 4.36 -10.13
CA CYS A 147 -5.94 3.82 -8.97
C CYS A 147 -7.38 3.46 -9.32
N LYS A 148 -8.02 2.64 -8.51
CA LYS A 148 -9.44 2.36 -8.61
C LYS A 148 -10.20 3.14 -7.55
N LEU A 149 -11.12 3.99 -8.00
CA LEU A 149 -12.06 4.66 -7.13
C LEU A 149 -13.33 3.81 -7.07
N GLN A 150 -13.68 3.34 -5.91
CA GLN A 150 -14.92 2.63 -5.64
C GLN A 150 -15.88 3.53 -4.87
N LEU A 151 -17.17 3.42 -5.18
CA LEU A 151 -18.23 4.01 -4.39
C LEU A 151 -19.04 2.90 -3.73
N TRP A 152 -19.32 3.07 -2.46
CA TRP A 152 -20.07 2.13 -1.63
C TRP A 152 -21.23 2.84 -0.96
N GLU A 153 -22.40 2.21 -0.92
CA GLU A 153 -23.52 2.64 -0.11
C GLU A 153 -23.30 2.12 1.32
N LYS A 154 -23.33 3.03 2.28
CA LYS A 154 -23.21 2.69 3.69
C LYS A 154 -24.52 2.13 4.20
N ASP A 155 -24.50 0.90 4.65
CA ASP A 155 -25.60 0.28 5.35
C ASP A 155 -25.32 0.27 6.86
N TYR A 156 -26.35 0.57 7.67
CA TYR A 156 -26.24 0.53 9.13
C TYR A 156 -26.58 -0.83 9.73
N THR A 157 -27.17 -1.73 8.93
CA THR A 157 -27.73 -3.01 9.41
C THR A 157 -27.08 -4.23 8.79
N THR A 158 -26.48 -4.06 7.60
CA THR A 158 -25.80 -5.11 6.83
C THR A 158 -24.40 -4.67 6.43
N GLU A 159 -23.77 -5.40 5.52
CA GLU A 159 -22.52 -4.98 4.88
C GLU A 159 -22.79 -3.87 3.87
N ASP A 160 -21.83 -2.94 3.71
CA ASP A 160 -21.92 -1.85 2.74
C ASP A 160 -22.06 -2.41 1.31
N ASP A 161 -22.96 -1.84 0.53
CA ASP A 161 -23.23 -2.28 -0.83
C ASP A 161 -22.32 -1.60 -1.84
N PHE A 162 -21.68 -2.42 -2.68
CA PHE A 162 -20.85 -1.93 -3.78
C PHE A 162 -21.71 -1.31 -4.88
N ILE A 163 -21.39 -0.07 -5.28
CA ILE A 163 -22.11 0.67 -6.30
C ILE A 163 -21.39 0.68 -7.63
N LEU A 164 -20.17 1.20 -7.67
CA LEU A 164 -19.40 1.31 -8.90
C LEU A 164 -17.89 1.35 -8.64
N GLU A 165 -17.12 1.01 -9.66
CA GLU A 165 -15.68 1.18 -9.73
C GLU A 165 -15.32 1.94 -11.01
N GLN A 166 -14.37 2.86 -10.90
CA GLN A 166 -13.79 3.54 -12.04
C GLN A 166 -12.30 3.78 -11.85
N ASP A 167 -11.57 3.76 -12.95
CA ASP A 167 -10.16 4.10 -12.94
C ASP A 167 -9.99 5.61 -12.76
N ILE A 168 -9.04 5.99 -11.92
CA ILE A 168 -8.63 7.36 -11.68
C ILE A 168 -7.12 7.48 -11.77
N LYS A 169 -6.63 8.36 -12.64
CA LYS A 169 -5.20 8.63 -12.76
C LYS A 169 -4.78 9.64 -11.70
N ILE A 170 -3.75 9.31 -10.96
CA ILE A 170 -3.15 10.18 -9.95
C ILE A 170 -1.90 10.81 -10.56
N ASP A 171 -2.00 12.04 -11.04
CA ASP A 171 -0.90 12.79 -11.68
C ASP A 171 -0.47 14.03 -10.88
N SER A 172 -1.14 14.30 -9.77
CA SER A 172 -0.80 15.33 -8.79
C SER A 172 -1.25 14.89 -7.39
N ASP A 173 -0.73 15.53 -6.35
CA ASP A 173 -1.13 15.25 -4.97
C ASP A 173 -2.52 15.78 -4.61
N GLU A 174 -3.07 16.64 -5.45
CA GLU A 174 -4.46 17.13 -5.33
C GLU A 174 -5.20 16.88 -6.64
N ILE A 175 -6.30 16.12 -6.57
CA ILE A 175 -7.09 15.69 -7.71
C ILE A 175 -8.54 16.06 -7.46
N GLU A 176 -9.21 16.53 -8.50
CA GLU A 176 -10.65 16.74 -8.52
C GLU A 176 -11.28 15.76 -9.52
N LYS A 177 -12.27 15.00 -9.07
CA LYS A 177 -13.03 14.08 -9.91
C LYS A 177 -14.51 14.41 -9.86
N ASN A 178 -15.08 14.77 -11.01
CA ASN A 178 -16.52 14.92 -11.13
C ASN A 178 -17.19 13.54 -11.20
N ILE A 179 -18.13 13.30 -10.31
CA ILE A 179 -18.90 12.05 -10.21
C ILE A 179 -20.35 12.36 -10.50
N GLU A 180 -20.93 11.70 -11.51
CA GLU A 180 -22.35 11.75 -11.79
C GLU A 180 -23.09 10.62 -11.04
N PHE A 181 -24.06 10.97 -10.23
CA PHE A 181 -24.85 10.01 -9.45
C PHE A 181 -26.05 9.50 -10.26
N LYS A 182 -25.76 8.78 -11.36
CA LYS A 182 -26.75 8.17 -12.26
C LYS A 182 -26.84 6.65 -12.14
N PHE A 183 -26.17 6.08 -11.15
CA PHE A 183 -26.19 4.65 -10.93
C PHE A 183 -27.54 4.21 -10.32
N LYS A 184 -27.93 2.98 -10.64
CA LYS A 184 -29.16 2.40 -10.11
C LYS A 184 -28.93 2.12 -8.62
N ILE A 185 -29.65 2.86 -7.76
CA ILE A 185 -29.72 2.55 -6.33
C ILE A 185 -30.40 1.19 -6.16
N PRO A 186 -29.94 0.32 -5.25
CA PRO A 186 -30.56 -0.98 -5.01
C PRO A 186 -32.07 -0.93 -4.80
N GLU A 187 -32.76 -2.08 -5.00
CA GLU A 187 -34.22 -2.18 -5.15
C GLU A 187 -35.08 -1.68 -3.99
N ASN A 188 -34.48 -1.26 -2.91
CA ASN A 188 -35.17 -0.66 -1.75
C ASN A 188 -34.47 0.63 -1.34
N PRO A 189 -34.53 1.69 -2.14
CA PRO A 189 -33.89 2.94 -1.76
C PRO A 189 -34.58 3.42 -0.49
N GLU A 190 -33.86 3.42 0.61
CA GLU A 190 -34.19 4.33 1.70
C GLU A 190 -34.28 5.73 1.07
N LEU A 191 -35.09 6.61 1.62
CA LEU A 191 -35.31 7.95 1.03
C LEU A 191 -34.01 8.73 0.83
N GLU A 192 -32.91 8.28 1.44
CA GLU A 192 -31.58 8.88 1.44
C GLU A 192 -30.50 7.80 1.61
N SER A 193 -29.55 7.74 0.70
CA SER A 193 -28.37 6.85 0.75
C SER A 193 -27.11 7.63 1.11
N ILE A 194 -26.29 7.09 1.97
CA ILE A 194 -24.97 7.65 2.29
C ILE A 194 -23.93 6.94 1.43
N ILE A 195 -23.22 7.70 0.60
CA ILE A 195 -22.20 7.17 -0.31
C ILE A 195 -20.81 7.46 0.21
N LEU A 196 -19.98 6.42 0.22
CA LEU A 196 -18.58 6.44 0.66
C LEU A 196 -17.64 6.19 -0.52
N PRO A 197 -16.67 7.07 -0.78
CA PRO A 197 -15.59 6.78 -1.73
C PRO A 197 -14.46 6.00 -1.04
N VAL A 198 -13.91 5.05 -1.77
CA VAL A 198 -12.75 4.25 -1.38
C VAL A 198 -11.74 4.26 -2.51
N LEU A 199 -10.48 4.60 -2.24
CA LEU A 199 -9.41 4.54 -3.22
C LEU A 199 -8.56 3.30 -3.01
N LEU A 200 -8.38 2.50 -4.09
CA LEU A 200 -7.51 1.34 -4.10
C LEU A 200 -6.28 1.62 -4.95
N TYR A 201 -5.12 1.27 -4.41
CA TYR A 201 -3.84 1.26 -5.09
C TYR A 201 -3.22 -0.14 -4.98
N ASN A 202 -2.90 -0.76 -6.11
CA ASN A 202 -2.39 -2.14 -6.18
C ASN A 202 -3.24 -3.15 -5.37
N GLY A 203 -4.58 -2.98 -5.39
CA GLY A 203 -5.50 -3.84 -4.64
C GLY A 203 -5.58 -3.56 -3.14
N THR A 204 -4.81 -2.59 -2.63
CA THR A 204 -4.85 -2.19 -1.22
C THR A 204 -5.71 -0.94 -1.05
N ILE A 205 -6.61 -0.96 -0.06
CA ILE A 205 -7.43 0.20 0.28
C ILE A 205 -6.55 1.26 0.95
N LEU A 206 -6.49 2.44 0.33
CA LEU A 206 -5.89 3.62 0.93
C LEU A 206 -6.95 4.35 1.74
N LYS A 207 -6.82 4.33 3.07
CA LYS A 207 -7.74 5.02 3.97
C LYS A 207 -7.28 6.46 4.17
N ALA A 208 -8.22 7.41 4.05
CA ALA A 208 -7.98 8.77 4.49
C ALA A 208 -7.87 8.82 6.02
N ASP A 209 -6.87 9.51 6.55
CA ASP A 209 -6.72 9.69 7.99
C ASP A 209 -7.73 10.73 8.48
N GLY A 210 -8.71 10.28 9.28
CA GLY A 210 -9.63 11.14 10.04
C GLY A 210 -10.81 11.74 9.28
N SER A 211 -10.93 11.62 7.96
CA SER A 211 -12.10 12.10 7.21
C SER A 211 -13.07 10.96 6.92
N LYS A 212 -14.37 11.22 7.12
CA LYS A 212 -15.45 10.37 6.60
C LYS A 212 -16.04 11.12 5.40
N PRO A 213 -15.59 10.85 4.19
CA PRO A 213 -16.06 11.56 2.99
C PRO A 213 -17.46 11.05 2.61
N GLU A 214 -18.42 11.28 3.45
CA GLU A 214 -19.82 10.87 3.25
C GLU A 214 -20.55 11.93 2.41
N ILE A 215 -21.34 11.49 1.44
CA ILE A 215 -22.29 12.36 0.73
C ILE A 215 -23.68 11.74 0.79
N LEU A 216 -24.67 12.56 1.09
CA LEU A 216 -26.06 12.14 1.15
C LEU A 216 -26.71 12.24 -0.23
N VAL A 217 -27.28 11.14 -0.72
CA VAL A 217 -27.96 11.11 -2.02
C VAL A 217 -29.43 10.81 -1.80
N GLY A 218 -30.28 11.81 -2.02
CA GLY A 218 -31.72 11.69 -1.93
C GLY A 218 -32.32 11.20 -3.27
N THR A 219 -33.34 10.33 -3.20
CA THR A 219 -34.06 9.83 -4.38
C THR A 219 -34.99 10.86 -5.02
N GLY A 220 -35.12 12.05 -4.38
CA GLY A 220 -35.88 13.16 -4.94
C GLY A 220 -37.34 12.81 -5.25
N HIS A 221 -38.14 12.52 -4.24
CA HIS A 221 -39.58 12.67 -4.43
C HIS A 221 -39.88 14.16 -4.61
N ILE A 222 -39.93 14.60 -5.86
CA ILE A 222 -40.63 15.83 -6.20
C ILE A 222 -42.06 15.64 -5.72
N ASN A 223 -42.39 16.20 -4.58
CA ASN A 223 -43.80 16.42 -4.24
C ASN A 223 -44.36 17.22 -5.40
N PRO A 224 -45.26 16.67 -6.23
CA PRO A 224 -45.90 17.50 -7.23
C PRO A 224 -46.55 18.66 -6.46
N ALA A 225 -46.10 19.88 -6.77
CA ALA A 225 -46.70 21.06 -6.21
C ALA A 225 -48.21 20.85 -6.24
N LYS A 226 -48.88 21.00 -5.10
CA LYS A 226 -50.34 21.05 -5.08
C LYS A 226 -50.72 22.13 -6.09
N GLU A 227 -51.28 21.73 -7.21
CA GLU A 227 -51.98 22.64 -8.07
C GLU A 227 -53.00 23.34 -7.19
N ASP A 228 -52.80 24.65 -7.01
CA ASP A 228 -53.75 25.50 -6.33
C ASP A 228 -55.07 25.36 -7.04
N GLU A 229 -56.03 24.67 -6.39
CA GLU A 229 -57.43 24.72 -6.77
C GLU A 229 -57.88 26.17 -6.68
N LYS A 230 -58.11 26.76 -7.84
CA LYS A 230 -58.89 27.99 -7.97
C LYS A 230 -60.34 27.67 -8.31
#